data_e9398f904c952dd69824d63adcac2f74
#
_entry.id   e9398f904c952dd69824d63adcac2f74
#
_cell.length_a   1.000
_cell.length_b   1.000
_cell.length_c   1.000
_cell.angle_alpha   90.00
_cell.angle_beta   90.00
_cell.angle_gamma   90.00
#
_symmetry.space_group_name_H-M   'P 1'
#
loop_
_entity.id
_entity.type
_entity.pdbx_description
1 polymer ?
#
loop_
_entity_poly.entity_id
_entity_poly.type
_entity_poly.pdbx_seq_one_letter_code
_entity_poly.pdbx_strand_id
1 'polypeptide(L)'
;MKKGSETKIIKRSQINLNPCNPKVHTDADIKQQKANIKKVGLIGGIQWNETTGNLIDGHKRVMSVDLIQGYDGTPETDYDIKVEAVDFDEKTEKEQLLFMAKSQDPIDYNLVAKNFSIDEIDFKAAGFTKQDTEQIKLLQDD
;
A
#
# COMPACT_ATOMS: atom_id res chain seq x y z
N MET A 1 1.96 12.55 21.36
CA MET A 1 2.10 11.59 20.24
C MET A 1 0.74 11.33 19.62
N LYS A 2 0.67 11.15 18.33
CA LYS A 2 -0.57 10.79 17.65
C LYS A 2 -1.04 9.40 18.04
N LYS A 3 -2.34 9.13 17.82
CA LYS A 3 -2.99 7.88 18.22
C LYS A 3 -2.35 6.63 17.60
N GLY A 4 -1.90 6.72 16.34
CA GLY A 4 -1.39 5.57 15.60
C GLY A 4 -2.50 4.67 15.07
N SER A 5 -2.18 3.38 14.91
CA SER A 5 -3.12 2.41 14.36
C SER A 5 -3.88 1.66 15.45
N GLU A 6 -5.01 1.08 15.06
CA GLU A 6 -5.79 0.16 15.88
C GLU A 6 -5.92 -1.16 15.12
N THR A 7 -5.60 -2.26 15.80
CA THR A 7 -5.73 -3.60 15.18
C THR A 7 -7.19 -3.97 15.07
N LYS A 8 -7.63 -4.30 13.85
CA LYS A 8 -9.01 -4.69 13.55
C LYS A 8 -9.04 -5.92 12.67
N ILE A 9 -10.10 -6.70 12.79
CA ILE A 9 -10.42 -7.77 11.83
C ILE A 9 -11.55 -7.25 10.96
N ILE A 10 -11.31 -7.18 9.65
CA ILE A 10 -12.28 -6.68 8.67
C ILE A 10 -12.49 -7.71 7.57
N LYS A 11 -13.48 -7.49 6.72
CA LYS A 11 -13.70 -8.31 5.51
C LYS A 11 -12.77 -7.85 4.40
N ARG A 12 -12.25 -8.80 3.62
CA ARG A 12 -11.43 -8.48 2.44
C ARG A 12 -12.15 -7.50 1.52
N SER A 13 -13.46 -7.63 1.38
CA SER A 13 -14.28 -6.76 0.52
C SER A 13 -14.27 -5.29 0.94
N GLN A 14 -13.86 -4.99 2.18
CA GLN A 14 -13.72 -3.60 2.66
C GLN A 14 -12.41 -2.95 2.24
N ILE A 15 -11.48 -3.73 1.69
CA ILE A 15 -10.15 -3.24 1.31
C ILE A 15 -10.14 -2.90 -0.18
N ASN A 16 -9.75 -1.67 -0.49
CA ASN A 16 -9.39 -1.26 -1.84
C ASN A 16 -7.88 -1.30 -1.98
N LEU A 17 -7.37 -1.99 -2.99
CA LEU A 17 -5.97 -1.87 -3.37
C LEU A 17 -5.76 -0.42 -3.82
N ASN A 18 -4.74 0.25 -3.26
CA ASN A 18 -4.61 1.69 -3.46
C ASN A 18 -4.28 1.99 -4.93
N PRO A 19 -5.10 2.80 -5.63
CA PRO A 19 -4.86 3.10 -7.04
C PRO A 19 -3.60 3.93 -7.27
N CYS A 20 -3.09 4.60 -6.23
CA CYS A 20 -1.88 5.43 -6.29
C CYS A 20 -0.62 4.68 -5.82
N ASN A 21 -0.70 3.36 -5.62
CA ASN A 21 0.45 2.58 -5.14
C ASN A 21 1.65 2.75 -6.09
N PRO A 22 2.79 3.29 -5.60
CA PRO A 22 3.97 3.54 -6.45
C PRO A 22 4.83 2.30 -6.67
N LYS A 23 4.44 1.14 -6.13
CA LYS A 23 5.18 -0.11 -6.25
C LYS A 23 4.55 -1.00 -7.30
N VAL A 24 5.39 -1.76 -8.00
CA VAL A 24 4.96 -2.77 -8.97
C VAL A 24 5.30 -4.15 -8.41
N HIS A 25 4.32 -5.06 -8.43
CA HIS A 25 4.50 -6.41 -7.95
C HIS A 25 4.42 -7.38 -9.13
N THR A 26 5.46 -8.20 -9.30
CA THR A 26 5.47 -9.24 -10.34
C THR A 26 4.72 -10.48 -9.87
N ASP A 27 4.28 -11.31 -10.83
CA ASP A 27 3.66 -12.60 -10.51
C ASP A 27 4.61 -13.51 -9.71
N ALA A 28 5.92 -13.44 -10.00
CA ALA A 28 6.93 -14.20 -9.27
C ALA A 28 7.00 -13.77 -7.80
N ASP A 29 6.97 -12.46 -7.53
CA ASP A 29 6.98 -11.92 -6.17
C ASP A 29 5.75 -12.36 -5.38
N ILE A 30 4.58 -12.32 -6.02
CA ILE A 30 3.33 -12.72 -5.40
C ILE A 30 3.33 -14.22 -5.10
N LYS A 31 3.83 -15.05 -6.01
CA LYS A 31 3.97 -16.50 -5.80
C LYS A 31 4.91 -16.83 -4.64
N GLN A 32 6.03 -16.11 -4.54
CA GLN A 32 6.99 -16.29 -3.46
C GLN A 32 6.35 -15.93 -2.11
N GLN A 33 5.67 -14.80 -2.05
CA GLN A 33 4.96 -14.36 -0.85
C GLN A 33 3.85 -15.36 -0.47
N LYS A 34 3.08 -15.84 -1.44
CA LYS A 34 2.04 -16.85 -1.25
C LYS A 34 2.62 -18.12 -0.61
N ALA A 35 3.75 -18.61 -1.14
CA ALA A 35 4.40 -19.80 -0.62
C ALA A 35 4.83 -19.61 0.85
N ASN A 36 5.38 -18.43 1.17
CA ASN A 36 5.78 -18.12 2.54
C ASN A 36 4.58 -18.03 3.50
N ILE A 37 3.51 -17.39 3.07
CA ILE A 37 2.28 -17.29 3.88
C ILE A 37 1.68 -18.67 4.14
N LYS A 38 1.67 -19.56 3.15
CA LYS A 38 1.21 -20.93 3.34
C LYS A 38 2.07 -21.69 4.37
N LYS A 39 3.36 -21.41 4.41
CA LYS A 39 4.30 -22.08 5.29
C LYS A 39 4.19 -21.62 6.75
N VAL A 40 4.09 -20.31 6.97
CA VAL A 40 4.22 -19.71 8.31
C VAL A 40 3.02 -18.89 8.75
N GLY A 41 2.03 -18.71 7.89
CA GLY A 41 0.89 -17.84 8.14
C GLY A 41 1.15 -16.39 7.74
N LEU A 42 0.14 -15.56 7.84
CA LEU A 42 0.25 -14.13 7.56
C LEU A 42 0.90 -13.43 8.74
N ILE A 43 2.10 -12.89 8.53
CA ILE A 43 2.88 -12.19 9.56
C ILE A 43 3.05 -10.73 9.15
N GLY A 44 2.95 -9.84 10.12
CA GLY A 44 3.17 -8.41 9.95
C GLY A 44 1.90 -7.64 9.70
N GLY A 45 2.00 -6.32 9.81
CA GLY A 45 0.87 -5.41 9.70
C GLY A 45 0.50 -5.14 8.25
N ILE A 46 -0.79 -5.12 8.00
CA ILE A 46 -1.38 -4.61 6.76
C ILE A 46 -1.99 -3.28 7.15
N GLN A 47 -1.48 -2.16 6.61
CA GLN A 47 -1.96 -0.83 6.95
C GLN A 47 -3.13 -0.44 6.06
N TRP A 48 -4.26 -0.11 6.67
CA TRP A 48 -5.52 0.18 5.99
C TRP A 48 -6.11 1.48 6.50
N ASN A 49 -6.45 2.38 5.59
CA ASN A 49 -7.10 3.64 5.95
C ASN A 49 -8.61 3.46 5.94
N GLU A 50 -9.22 3.47 7.12
CA GLU A 50 -10.68 3.25 7.26
C GLU A 50 -11.51 4.37 6.63
N THR A 51 -10.94 5.58 6.52
CA THR A 51 -11.63 6.73 5.93
C THR A 51 -11.89 6.54 4.44
N THR A 52 -10.93 5.98 3.71
CA THR A 52 -11.03 5.77 2.25
C THR A 52 -11.29 4.33 1.87
N GLY A 53 -10.98 3.38 2.75
CA GLY A 53 -10.96 1.95 2.44
C GLY A 53 -9.69 1.49 1.72
N ASN A 54 -8.74 2.38 1.48
CA ASN A 54 -7.52 2.07 0.72
C ASN A 54 -6.42 1.47 1.59
N LEU A 55 -5.67 0.53 1.02
CA LEU A 55 -4.44 0.06 1.63
C LEU A 55 -3.35 1.14 1.57
N ILE A 56 -2.54 1.20 2.62
CA ILE A 56 -1.30 1.99 2.65
C ILE A 56 -0.10 1.07 2.46
N ASP A 57 -0.11 -0.09 3.11
CA ASP A 57 0.96 -1.08 3.03
C ASP A 57 0.37 -2.48 3.05
N GLY A 58 1.06 -3.43 2.44
CA GLY A 58 0.66 -4.83 2.44
C GLY A 58 -0.06 -5.30 1.17
N HIS A 59 0.01 -4.55 0.07
CA HIS A 59 -0.61 -4.92 -1.20
C HIS A 59 -0.23 -6.32 -1.65
N LYS A 60 1.07 -6.64 -1.66
CA LYS A 60 1.57 -7.96 -2.09
C LYS A 60 1.03 -9.07 -1.17
N ARG A 61 0.97 -8.82 0.13
CA ARG A 61 0.44 -9.78 1.10
C ARG A 61 -1.06 -10.02 0.89
N VAL A 62 -1.83 -8.96 0.69
CA VAL A 62 -3.27 -9.09 0.42
C VAL A 62 -3.50 -9.85 -0.88
N MET A 63 -2.79 -9.49 -1.95
CA MET A 63 -2.91 -10.20 -3.24
C MET A 63 -2.55 -11.67 -3.11
N SER A 64 -1.55 -12.00 -2.30
CA SER A 64 -1.15 -13.39 -2.05
C SER A 64 -2.21 -14.18 -1.27
N VAL A 65 -2.80 -13.56 -0.25
CA VAL A 65 -3.88 -14.18 0.52
C VAL A 65 -5.12 -14.35 -0.35
N ASP A 66 -5.43 -13.39 -1.23
CA ASP A 66 -6.52 -13.53 -2.20
C ASP A 66 -6.37 -14.80 -3.03
N LEU A 67 -5.16 -15.10 -3.49
CA LEU A 67 -4.88 -16.32 -4.24
C LEU A 67 -5.06 -17.58 -3.38
N ILE A 68 -4.64 -17.55 -2.13
CA ILE A 68 -4.79 -18.67 -1.20
C ILE A 68 -6.28 -18.96 -0.93
N GLN A 69 -7.05 -17.90 -0.70
CA GLN A 69 -8.47 -17.99 -0.35
C GLN A 69 -9.39 -18.13 -1.58
N GLY A 70 -8.85 -17.96 -2.79
CA GLY A 70 -9.65 -17.99 -4.00
C GLY A 70 -10.60 -16.80 -4.12
N TYR A 71 -10.20 -15.64 -3.58
CA TYR A 71 -11.04 -14.45 -3.61
C TYR A 71 -11.22 -13.93 -5.03
N ASP A 72 -12.46 -13.77 -5.45
CA ASP A 72 -12.83 -13.28 -6.79
C ASP A 72 -13.75 -12.06 -6.75
N GLY A 73 -13.97 -11.48 -5.58
CA GLY A 73 -14.86 -10.34 -5.38
C GLY A 73 -16.31 -10.71 -5.04
N THR A 74 -16.65 -12.00 -5.08
CA THR A 74 -17.99 -12.45 -4.70
C THR A 74 -18.11 -12.61 -3.18
N PRO A 75 -19.32 -12.46 -2.59
CA PRO A 75 -19.52 -12.67 -1.17
C PRO A 75 -19.11 -14.06 -0.67
N GLU A 76 -19.26 -15.09 -1.52
CA GLU A 76 -18.93 -16.47 -1.18
C GLU A 76 -17.43 -16.69 -0.98
N THR A 77 -16.60 -15.86 -1.61
CA THR A 77 -15.13 -15.96 -1.52
C THR A 77 -14.52 -14.95 -0.56
N ASP A 78 -15.34 -14.09 0.06
CA ASP A 78 -14.86 -13.10 1.02
C ASP A 78 -14.25 -13.80 2.25
N TYR A 79 -13.35 -13.11 2.93
CA TYR A 79 -12.69 -13.66 4.11
C TYR A 79 -12.33 -12.56 5.08
N ASP A 80 -12.09 -12.96 6.32
CA ASP A 80 -11.66 -12.04 7.37
C ASP A 80 -10.15 -11.86 7.33
N ILE A 81 -9.70 -10.63 7.54
CA ILE A 81 -8.27 -10.31 7.52
C ILE A 81 -7.96 -9.29 8.62
N LYS A 82 -6.85 -9.50 9.30
CA LYS A 82 -6.38 -8.61 10.36
C LYS A 82 -5.59 -7.46 9.75
N VAL A 83 -5.96 -6.23 10.11
CA VAL A 83 -5.32 -5.00 9.62
C VAL A 83 -4.96 -4.07 10.77
N GLU A 84 -4.01 -3.18 10.51
CA GLU A 84 -3.75 -2.01 11.33
C GLU A 84 -4.51 -0.85 10.70
N ALA A 85 -5.63 -0.47 11.32
CA ALA A 85 -6.52 0.56 10.80
C ALA A 85 -6.05 1.95 11.26
N VAL A 86 -6.01 2.88 10.32
CA VAL A 86 -5.71 4.28 10.58
C VAL A 86 -6.85 5.14 10.05
N ASP A 87 -6.88 6.40 10.49
CA ASP A 87 -7.90 7.37 10.12
C ASP A 87 -7.19 8.61 9.56
N PHE A 88 -6.86 8.55 8.25
CA PHE A 88 -6.11 9.60 7.57
C PHE A 88 -6.96 10.30 6.53
N ASP A 89 -6.72 11.62 6.37
CA ASP A 89 -7.21 12.33 5.20
C ASP A 89 -6.44 11.89 3.95
N GLU A 90 -6.89 12.31 2.78
CA GLU A 90 -6.32 11.87 1.51
C GLU A 90 -4.83 12.26 1.38
N LYS A 91 -4.47 13.46 1.80
CA LYS A 91 -3.08 13.93 1.76
C LYS A 91 -2.17 13.07 2.63
N THR A 92 -2.57 12.83 3.87
CA THR A 92 -1.80 12.02 4.82
C THR A 92 -1.69 10.57 4.33
N GLU A 93 -2.76 10.02 3.77
CA GLU A 93 -2.73 8.68 3.17
C GLU A 93 -1.67 8.59 2.06
N LYS A 94 -1.64 9.55 1.13
CA LYS A 94 -0.67 9.58 0.04
C LYS A 94 0.76 9.73 0.54
N GLU A 95 0.96 10.58 1.55
CA GLU A 95 2.29 10.76 2.15
C GLU A 95 2.78 9.49 2.83
N GLN A 96 1.91 8.80 3.56
CA GLN A 96 2.26 7.52 4.20
C GLN A 96 2.48 6.41 3.18
N LEU A 97 1.71 6.38 2.11
CA LEU A 97 1.91 5.42 1.02
C LEU A 97 3.32 5.56 0.42
N LEU A 98 3.76 6.81 0.17
CA LEU A 98 5.10 7.09 -0.33
C LEU A 98 6.18 6.73 0.70
N PHE A 99 5.97 7.09 1.96
CA PHE A 99 6.91 6.79 3.03
C PHE A 99 7.16 5.28 3.13
N MET A 100 6.10 4.49 3.15
CA MET A 100 6.21 3.04 3.23
C MET A 100 6.89 2.45 1.99
N ALA A 101 6.54 2.92 0.81
CA ALA A 101 7.15 2.45 -0.43
C ALA A 101 8.64 2.76 -0.48
N LYS A 102 9.04 3.98 -0.12
CA LYS A 102 10.44 4.41 -0.16
C LYS A 102 11.31 3.65 0.85
N SER A 103 10.75 3.26 1.97
CA SER A 103 11.51 2.60 3.04
C SER A 103 11.72 1.10 2.83
N GLN A 104 11.03 0.48 1.88
CA GLN A 104 11.00 -0.98 1.73
C GLN A 104 11.65 -1.49 0.45
N ASP A 105 11.12 -1.14 -0.71
CA ASP A 105 11.52 -1.69 -2.00
C ASP A 105 11.78 -0.57 -3.00
N PRO A 106 12.47 -0.86 -4.13
CA PRO A 106 12.57 0.11 -5.22
C PRO A 106 11.19 0.57 -5.69
N ILE A 107 11.04 1.86 -5.89
CA ILE A 107 9.79 2.46 -6.37
C ILE A 107 9.90 2.80 -7.86
N ASP A 108 8.72 2.86 -8.51
CA ASP A 108 8.61 3.30 -9.88
C ASP A 108 8.36 4.81 -9.89
N TYR A 109 9.36 5.61 -10.30
CA TYR A 109 9.26 7.06 -10.33
C TYR A 109 8.20 7.58 -11.29
N ASN A 110 7.90 6.83 -12.37
CA ASN A 110 6.82 7.21 -13.29
C ASN A 110 5.46 7.13 -12.61
N LEU A 111 5.24 6.10 -11.80
CA LEU A 111 4.00 5.98 -11.02
C LEU A 111 3.89 7.07 -9.96
N VAL A 112 4.99 7.45 -9.34
CA VAL A 112 5.01 8.56 -8.37
C VAL A 112 4.65 9.87 -9.08
N ALA A 113 5.29 10.17 -10.20
CA ALA A 113 5.03 11.39 -10.97
C ALA A 113 3.59 11.47 -11.45
N LYS A 114 2.99 10.35 -11.83
CA LYS A 114 1.60 10.28 -12.31
C LYS A 114 0.58 10.57 -11.21
N ASN A 115 0.82 10.07 -9.99
CA ASN A 115 -0.20 10.02 -8.95
C ASN A 115 0.02 10.98 -7.78
N PHE A 116 1.19 11.65 -7.70
CA PHE A 116 1.54 12.49 -6.56
C PHE A 116 2.01 13.86 -7.03
N SER A 117 1.30 14.90 -6.61
CA SER A 117 1.68 16.29 -6.94
C SER A 117 2.83 16.74 -6.04
N ILE A 118 3.89 17.27 -6.65
CA ILE A 118 5.03 17.80 -5.92
C ILE A 118 4.67 19.01 -5.05
N ASP A 119 3.61 19.72 -5.42
CA ASP A 119 3.15 20.90 -4.68
C ASP A 119 2.26 20.56 -3.50
N GLU A 120 1.63 19.40 -3.52
CA GLU A 120 0.66 18.97 -2.50
C GLU A 120 1.24 18.02 -1.46
N ILE A 121 2.34 17.32 -1.80
CA ILE A 121 2.90 16.25 -0.99
C ILE A 121 4.24 16.67 -0.40
N ASP A 122 4.43 16.39 0.89
CA ASP A 122 5.73 16.58 1.55
C ASP A 122 6.63 15.38 1.27
N PHE A 123 7.32 15.42 0.13
CA PHE A 123 8.21 14.32 -0.30
C PHE A 123 9.40 14.14 0.66
N LYS A 124 9.89 15.22 1.26
CA LYS A 124 10.99 15.13 2.23
C LYS A 124 10.58 14.32 3.45
N ALA A 125 9.39 14.56 3.98
CA ALA A 125 8.85 13.80 5.11
C ALA A 125 8.69 12.32 4.76
N ALA A 126 8.41 11.99 3.49
CA ALA A 126 8.30 10.62 3.01
C ALA A 126 9.65 9.95 2.75
N GLY A 127 10.76 10.63 3.02
CA GLY A 127 12.10 10.06 2.88
C GLY A 127 12.75 10.27 1.53
N PHE A 128 12.16 11.10 0.67
CA PHE A 128 12.72 11.42 -0.65
C PHE A 128 13.82 12.47 -0.53
N THR A 129 14.91 12.27 -1.28
CA THR A 129 16.01 13.22 -1.36
C THR A 129 15.67 14.35 -2.34
N LYS A 130 16.50 15.41 -2.33
CA LYS A 130 16.37 16.47 -3.32
C LYS A 130 16.50 15.93 -4.75
N GLN A 131 17.42 14.99 -4.99
CA GLN A 131 17.59 14.34 -6.29
C GLN A 131 16.35 13.55 -6.71
N ASP A 132 15.76 12.79 -5.79
CA ASP A 132 14.50 12.07 -6.04
C ASP A 132 13.40 13.05 -6.47
N THR A 133 13.25 14.15 -5.75
CA THR A 133 12.22 15.17 -6.00
C THR A 133 12.43 15.84 -7.36
N GLU A 134 13.67 16.17 -7.72
CA GLU A 134 13.99 16.75 -9.01
C GLU A 134 13.67 15.80 -10.15
N GLN A 135 13.95 14.50 -10.00
CA GLN A 135 13.62 13.49 -10.99
C GLN A 135 12.12 13.38 -11.20
N ILE A 136 11.35 13.37 -10.10
CA ILE A 136 9.89 13.31 -10.17
C ILE A 136 9.34 14.56 -10.87
N LYS A 137 9.87 15.72 -10.54
CA LYS A 137 9.46 16.99 -11.15
C LYS A 137 9.67 16.99 -12.66
N LEU A 138 10.81 16.48 -13.14
CA LEU A 138 11.09 16.39 -14.58
C LEU A 138 10.07 15.49 -15.28
N LEU A 139 9.65 14.40 -14.66
CA LEU A 139 8.63 13.50 -15.21
C LEU A 139 7.24 14.14 -15.23
N GLN A 140 6.95 15.06 -14.30
CA GLN A 140 5.66 15.78 -14.25
C GLN A 140 5.58 16.93 -15.23
N ASP A 141 6.70 17.57 -15.55
CA ASP A 141 6.78 18.74 -16.43
C ASP A 141 6.61 18.40 -17.92
N ASP A 142 6.66 17.14 -18.28
CA ASP A 142 6.40 16.66 -19.67
C ASP A 142 4.88 16.46 -19.92
#